data_2e5ceb1c5531c6581edcf020efc6cc4e
#
_entry.id   2e5ceb1c5531c6581edcf020efc6cc4e
#
_cell.length_a   1.000
_cell.length_b   1.000
_cell.length_c   1.000
_cell.angle_alpha   90.00
_cell.angle_beta   90.00
_cell.angle_gamma   90.00
#
_symmetry.space_group_name_H-M   'P 1'
#
loop_
_entity.id
_entity.type
_entity.pdbx_description
1 polymer ?
#
loop_
_entity_poly.entity_id
_entity_poly.type
_entity_poly.pdbx_seq_one_letter_code
_entity_poly.pdbx_strand_id
1 'polypeptide(L)'
;KNKREIAKTIVLNIKKISYQVFFKIILIKLIFFTVTVYLFVILFYPIFWINPLLLIDAIIFMGNFPQDICTLTFGECLRAQNLDPLYIPSWLLVKLPFIVLIGLFLIPFTEKKIFNIKKNKIFVGTILGTVILLPLIFIFLKTPLYDELRQIIFLVPLLIILSLISLNSLLPKYNNKIISIFILFFI
;
A
#
# COMPACT_ATOMS: atom_id res chain seq x y z
N LYS A 1 -32.81 -35.21 6.28
CA LYS A 1 -32.38 -34.05 5.44
C LYS A 1 -32.50 -32.71 6.19
N ASN A 2 -33.55 -32.53 7.00
CA ASN A 2 -33.90 -31.26 7.66
C ASN A 2 -32.89 -30.79 8.74
N LYS A 3 -32.35 -31.70 9.58
CA LYS A 3 -31.39 -31.32 10.65
C LYS A 3 -30.06 -30.76 10.15
N ARG A 4 -29.54 -31.24 9.02
CA ARG A 4 -28.29 -30.73 8.44
C ARG A 4 -28.45 -29.33 7.81
N GLU A 5 -29.58 -29.03 7.23
CA GLU A 5 -29.93 -27.71 6.69
C GLU A 5 -30.05 -26.66 7.78
N ILE A 6 -30.75 -27.00 8.87
CA ILE A 6 -30.90 -26.13 10.04
C ILE A 6 -29.54 -25.82 10.67
N ALA A 7 -28.69 -26.81 10.84
CA ALA A 7 -27.33 -26.60 11.37
C ALA A 7 -26.47 -25.69 10.48
N LYS A 8 -26.53 -25.83 9.16
CA LYS A 8 -25.84 -24.94 8.22
C LYS A 8 -26.33 -23.50 8.31
N THR A 9 -27.63 -23.30 8.41
CA THR A 9 -28.24 -21.96 8.53
C THR A 9 -27.83 -21.28 9.83
N ILE A 10 -27.80 -22.02 10.96
CA ILE A 10 -27.35 -21.49 12.26
C ILE A 10 -25.89 -21.08 12.19
N VAL A 11 -25.00 -21.94 11.64
CA VAL A 11 -23.58 -21.62 11.49
C VAL A 11 -23.34 -20.40 10.61
N LEU A 12 -24.07 -20.24 9.50
CA LEU A 12 -24.00 -19.06 8.63
C LEU A 12 -24.46 -17.79 9.34
N ASN A 13 -25.53 -17.86 10.12
CA ASN A 13 -26.03 -16.72 10.88
C ASN A 13 -25.05 -16.30 11.99
N ILE A 14 -24.47 -17.23 12.73
CA ILE A 14 -23.46 -16.95 13.76
C ILE A 14 -22.23 -16.29 13.10
N LYS A 15 -21.79 -16.80 11.95
CA LYS A 15 -20.67 -16.24 11.22
C LYS A 15 -20.93 -14.82 10.74
N LYS A 16 -22.14 -14.53 10.23
CA LYS A 16 -22.58 -13.20 9.79
C LYS A 16 -22.64 -12.21 10.97
N ILE A 17 -23.17 -12.61 12.12
CA ILE A 17 -23.24 -11.80 13.34
C ILE A 17 -21.80 -11.50 13.84
N SER A 18 -20.91 -12.49 13.83
CA SER A 18 -19.51 -12.31 14.21
C SER A 18 -18.79 -11.28 13.33
N TYR A 19 -19.01 -11.31 12.00
CA TYR A 19 -18.43 -10.30 11.10
C TYR A 19 -18.98 -8.90 11.34
N GLN A 20 -20.27 -8.75 11.60
CA GLN A 20 -20.88 -7.45 11.89
C GLN A 20 -20.34 -6.84 13.18
N VAL A 21 -20.22 -7.63 14.24
CA VAL A 21 -19.64 -7.20 15.52
C VAL A 21 -18.17 -6.82 15.35
N PHE A 22 -17.40 -7.63 14.63
CA PHE A 22 -16.00 -7.36 14.34
C PHE A 22 -15.81 -6.04 13.56
N PHE A 23 -16.61 -5.84 12.51
CA PHE A 23 -16.58 -4.59 11.74
C PHE A 23 -16.95 -3.37 12.56
N LYS A 24 -17.98 -3.49 13.41
CA LYS A 24 -18.40 -2.41 14.34
C LYS A 24 -17.27 -2.04 15.31
N ILE A 25 -16.58 -3.03 15.86
CA ILE A 25 -15.45 -2.78 16.78
C ILE A 25 -14.29 -2.07 16.06
N ILE A 26 -13.97 -2.50 14.84
CA ILE A 26 -12.93 -1.84 14.03
C ILE A 26 -13.32 -0.39 13.72
N LEU A 27 -14.57 -0.16 13.32
CA LEU A 27 -15.06 1.18 13.00
C LEU A 27 -14.98 2.11 14.21
N ILE A 28 -15.39 1.65 15.40
CA ILE A 28 -15.30 2.42 16.64
C ILE A 28 -13.85 2.76 16.97
N LYS A 29 -12.94 1.79 16.84
CA LYS A 29 -11.50 2.04 17.07
C LYS A 29 -10.91 3.02 16.07
N LEU A 30 -11.30 2.94 14.80
CA LEU A 30 -10.87 3.87 13.76
C LEU A 30 -11.35 5.29 14.06
N ILE A 31 -12.64 5.45 14.41
CA ILE A 31 -13.20 6.77 14.77
C ILE A 31 -12.46 7.33 16.00
N PHE A 32 -12.26 6.52 17.04
CA PHE A 32 -11.53 6.96 18.23
C PHE A 32 -10.10 7.39 17.89
N PHE A 33 -9.40 6.62 17.07
CA PHE A 33 -8.05 6.96 16.60
C PHE A 33 -8.04 8.28 15.82
N THR A 34 -8.98 8.45 14.86
CA THR A 34 -9.07 9.67 14.06
C THR A 34 -9.37 10.90 14.91
N VAL A 35 -10.31 10.79 15.85
CA VAL A 35 -10.64 11.88 16.80
C VAL A 35 -9.43 12.22 17.66
N THR A 36 -8.73 11.21 18.17
CA THR A 36 -7.52 11.42 18.98
C THR A 36 -6.44 12.16 18.19
N VAL A 37 -6.14 11.71 16.97
CA VAL A 37 -5.15 12.39 16.09
C VAL A 37 -5.59 13.82 15.80
N TYR A 38 -6.86 14.05 15.50
CA TYR A 38 -7.40 15.39 15.26
C TYR A 38 -7.21 16.32 16.46
N LEU A 39 -7.52 15.85 17.68
CA LEU A 39 -7.30 16.61 18.90
C LEU A 39 -5.83 16.93 19.15
N PHE A 40 -4.92 15.97 18.91
CA PHE A 40 -3.49 16.22 19.01
C PHE A 40 -3.02 17.26 18.00
N VAL A 41 -3.49 17.21 16.75
CA VAL A 41 -3.12 18.22 15.74
C VAL A 41 -3.57 19.61 16.18
N ILE A 42 -4.82 19.75 16.65
CA ILE A 42 -5.30 21.04 17.16
C ILE A 42 -4.46 21.51 18.34
N LEU A 43 -4.09 20.63 19.27
CA LEU A 43 -3.31 20.97 20.44
C LEU A 43 -1.94 21.55 20.09
N PHE A 44 -1.23 20.95 19.12
CA PHE A 44 0.13 21.33 18.78
C PHE A 44 0.23 22.43 17.72
N TYR A 45 -0.83 22.72 16.97
CA TYR A 45 -0.83 23.74 15.93
C TYR A 45 -1.79 24.90 16.29
N PRO A 46 -1.27 26.03 16.81
CA PRO A 46 -2.10 27.14 17.29
C PRO A 46 -3.03 27.74 16.24
N ILE A 47 -2.72 27.60 14.95
CA ILE A 47 -3.56 28.11 13.86
C ILE A 47 -4.96 27.46 13.88
N PHE A 48 -5.07 26.22 14.33
CA PHE A 48 -6.34 25.50 14.43
C PHE A 48 -7.17 25.88 15.67
N TRP A 49 -6.61 26.67 16.61
CA TRP A 49 -7.37 27.17 17.75
C TRP A 49 -8.38 28.26 17.34
N ILE A 50 -8.04 29.03 16.29
CA ILE A 50 -8.92 30.05 15.75
C ILE A 50 -10.02 29.41 14.90
N ASN A 51 -9.67 28.44 14.05
CA ASN A 51 -10.61 27.74 13.20
C ASN A 51 -10.24 26.24 13.11
N PRO A 52 -10.86 25.36 13.92
CA PRO A 52 -10.57 23.92 13.91
C PRO A 52 -10.88 23.23 12.57
N LEU A 53 -11.82 23.76 11.79
CA LEU A 53 -12.19 23.18 10.48
C LEU A 53 -11.15 23.47 9.40
N LEU A 54 -10.23 24.40 9.63
CA LEU A 54 -9.17 24.73 8.69
C LEU A 54 -8.31 23.51 8.33
N LEU A 55 -8.22 22.50 9.22
CA LEU A 55 -7.53 21.23 8.94
C LEU A 55 -8.17 20.49 7.77
N ILE A 56 -9.50 20.47 7.70
CA ILE A 56 -10.23 19.82 6.60
C ILE A 56 -9.98 20.57 5.30
N ASP A 57 -10.06 21.90 5.34
CA ASP A 57 -9.79 22.74 4.19
C ASP A 57 -8.34 22.57 3.71
N ALA A 58 -7.37 22.47 4.63
CA ALA A 58 -5.98 22.21 4.30
C ALA A 58 -5.77 20.85 3.62
N ILE A 59 -6.46 19.80 4.07
CA ILE A 59 -6.38 18.47 3.45
C ILE A 59 -6.97 18.51 2.03
N ILE A 60 -8.12 19.16 1.85
CA ILE A 60 -8.76 19.31 0.53
C ILE A 60 -7.86 20.15 -0.40
N PHE A 61 -7.32 21.25 0.10
CA PHE A 61 -6.40 22.09 -0.67
C PHE A 61 -5.14 21.34 -1.11
N MET A 62 -4.52 20.58 -0.20
CA MET A 62 -3.35 19.76 -0.51
C MET A 62 -3.65 18.63 -1.50
N GLY A 63 -4.86 18.07 -1.46
CA GLY A 63 -5.31 17.08 -2.44
C GLY A 63 -5.46 17.61 -3.86
N ASN A 64 -5.72 18.92 -3.99
CA ASN A 64 -5.92 19.62 -5.26
C ASN A 64 -4.87 20.69 -5.51
N PHE A 65 -3.67 20.54 -4.94
CA PHE A 65 -2.64 21.56 -4.91
C PHE A 65 -2.31 22.05 -6.32
N PRO A 66 -2.55 23.33 -6.63
CA PRO A 66 -2.48 23.88 -7.98
C PRO A 66 -1.04 24.25 -8.35
N GLN A 67 -0.08 23.38 -8.15
CA GLN A 67 1.29 23.64 -8.60
C GLN A 67 1.47 23.19 -10.05
N ASP A 68 1.88 24.11 -10.89
CA ASP A 68 2.30 23.85 -12.27
C ASP A 68 3.76 23.40 -12.30
N ILE A 69 4.05 22.37 -11.49
CA ILE A 69 5.37 21.75 -11.46
C ILE A 69 5.48 20.79 -12.64
N CYS A 70 6.50 21.02 -13.43
CA CYS A 70 6.88 20.16 -14.52
C CYS A 70 7.92 19.13 -14.05
N THR A 71 7.64 17.86 -14.27
CA THR A 71 8.62 16.78 -14.10
C THR A 71 9.04 16.28 -15.47
N LEU A 72 10.34 16.34 -15.76
CA LEU A 72 10.88 15.84 -17.01
C LEU A 72 10.78 14.31 -17.02
N THR A 73 9.91 13.76 -17.86
CA THR A 73 9.67 12.31 -17.97
C THR A 73 9.78 11.90 -19.43
N PHE A 74 10.71 11.01 -19.76
CA PHE A 74 10.99 10.57 -21.14
C PHE A 74 11.30 11.70 -22.15
N GLY A 75 11.90 12.79 -21.67
CA GLY A 75 12.23 13.94 -22.51
C GLY A 75 11.11 14.97 -22.67
N GLU A 76 9.95 14.71 -22.10
CA GLU A 76 8.82 15.64 -22.09
C GLU A 76 8.56 16.22 -20.70
N CYS A 77 8.11 17.45 -20.67
CA CYS A 77 7.71 18.13 -19.45
C CYS A 77 6.26 17.76 -19.12
N LEU A 78 6.07 16.79 -18.21
CA LEU A 78 4.75 16.41 -17.74
C LEU A 78 4.34 17.27 -16.54
N ARG A 79 3.21 17.95 -16.65
CA ARG A 79 2.64 18.75 -15.57
C ARG A 79 1.93 17.86 -14.56
N ALA A 80 2.08 18.17 -13.27
CA ALA A 80 1.53 17.37 -12.17
C ALA A 80 0.02 17.10 -12.29
N GLN A 81 -0.74 17.98 -12.94
CA GLN A 81 -2.19 17.85 -13.13
C GLN A 81 -2.60 16.92 -14.28
N ASN A 82 -1.72 16.66 -15.24
CA ASN A 82 -2.01 15.92 -16.48
C ASN A 82 -1.05 14.74 -16.65
N LEU A 83 -0.94 13.91 -15.62
CA LEU A 83 -0.05 12.77 -15.66
C LEU A 83 -0.65 11.60 -16.45
N ASP A 84 0.20 11.00 -17.27
CA ASP A 84 -0.11 9.74 -17.95
C ASP A 84 -0.22 8.60 -16.91
N PRO A 85 -1.13 7.65 -17.06
CA PRO A 85 -1.19 6.44 -16.24
C PRO A 85 0.13 5.66 -16.13
N LEU A 86 1.01 5.79 -17.13
CA LEU A 86 2.34 5.17 -17.14
C LEU A 86 3.38 5.93 -16.30
N TYR A 87 3.08 7.11 -15.78
CA TYR A 87 4.01 7.91 -14.98
C TYR A 87 4.56 7.12 -13.78
N ILE A 88 3.68 6.58 -12.94
CA ILE A 88 4.09 5.82 -11.75
C ILE A 88 4.88 4.55 -12.12
N PRO A 89 4.39 3.67 -13.03
CA PRO A 89 5.14 2.49 -13.44
C PRO A 89 6.52 2.81 -14.01
N SER A 90 6.63 3.84 -14.83
CA SER A 90 7.90 4.21 -15.48
C SER A 90 8.95 4.67 -14.47
N TRP A 91 8.56 5.53 -13.53
CA TRP A 91 9.47 5.97 -12.48
C TRP A 91 9.88 4.86 -11.51
N LEU A 92 8.97 3.91 -11.21
CA LEU A 92 9.31 2.72 -10.43
C LEU A 92 10.34 1.86 -11.18
N LEU A 93 10.20 1.67 -12.51
CA LEU A 93 11.16 0.91 -13.30
C LEU A 93 12.55 1.53 -13.34
N VAL A 94 12.63 2.86 -13.38
CA VAL A 94 13.91 3.59 -13.46
C VAL A 94 14.60 3.69 -12.09
N LYS A 95 13.83 3.90 -11.02
CA LYS A 95 14.38 4.19 -9.68
C LYS A 95 14.66 2.95 -8.84
N LEU A 96 13.97 1.83 -9.12
CA LEU A 96 14.21 0.60 -8.36
C LEU A 96 15.50 -0.10 -8.82
N PRO A 97 16.30 -0.64 -7.89
CA PRO A 97 17.44 -1.48 -8.23
C PRO A 97 17.02 -2.67 -9.09
N PHE A 98 17.85 -3.05 -10.06
CA PHE A 98 17.54 -4.12 -11.00
C PHE A 98 17.23 -5.46 -10.31
N ILE A 99 17.90 -5.78 -9.22
CA ILE A 99 17.64 -6.99 -8.42
C ILE A 99 16.21 -7.00 -7.83
N VAL A 100 15.69 -5.82 -7.46
CA VAL A 100 14.32 -5.68 -6.96
C VAL A 100 13.32 -5.92 -8.09
N LEU A 101 13.58 -5.39 -9.28
CA LEU A 101 12.74 -5.62 -10.46
C LEU A 101 12.68 -7.11 -10.84
N ILE A 102 13.82 -7.81 -10.81
CA ILE A 102 13.86 -9.27 -11.04
C ILE A 102 12.98 -9.98 -10.01
N GLY A 103 13.14 -9.67 -8.73
CA GLY A 103 12.34 -10.30 -7.67
C GLY A 103 10.85 -10.04 -7.82
N LEU A 104 10.44 -8.84 -8.22
CA LEU A 104 9.04 -8.52 -8.49
C LEU A 104 8.49 -9.29 -9.71
N PHE A 105 9.28 -9.39 -10.77
CA PHE A 105 8.90 -10.16 -11.96
C PHE A 105 8.70 -11.64 -11.67
N LEU A 106 9.41 -12.18 -10.69
CA LEU A 106 9.33 -13.58 -10.29
C LEU A 106 8.13 -13.90 -9.36
N ILE A 107 7.41 -12.90 -8.84
CA ILE A 107 6.25 -13.13 -7.94
C ILE A 107 5.23 -14.09 -8.53
N PRO A 108 4.76 -13.96 -9.79
CA PRO A 108 3.78 -14.88 -10.37
C PRO A 108 4.23 -16.34 -10.40
N PHE A 109 5.55 -16.57 -10.57
CA PHE A 109 6.13 -17.91 -10.63
C PHE A 109 6.34 -18.53 -9.24
N THR A 110 6.38 -17.71 -8.21
CA THR A 110 6.66 -18.12 -6.82
C THR A 110 5.43 -18.09 -5.92
N GLU A 111 4.29 -17.64 -6.43
CA GLU A 111 3.05 -17.46 -5.65
C GLU A 111 2.67 -18.69 -4.83
N LYS A 112 2.71 -19.91 -5.43
CA LYS A 112 2.35 -21.16 -4.74
C LYS A 112 3.22 -21.43 -3.52
N LYS A 113 4.52 -21.11 -3.58
CA LYS A 113 5.45 -21.26 -2.45
C LYS A 113 5.23 -20.18 -1.39
N ILE A 114 5.01 -18.94 -1.81
CA ILE A 114 4.81 -17.78 -0.93
C ILE A 114 3.50 -17.94 -0.14
N PHE A 115 2.40 -18.31 -0.81
CA PHE A 115 1.08 -18.39 -0.22
C PHE A 115 0.78 -19.73 0.48
N ASN A 116 1.63 -20.74 0.35
CA ASN A 116 1.43 -22.02 1.00
C ASN A 116 1.61 -21.96 2.54
N ILE A 117 2.33 -20.97 3.04
CA ILE A 117 2.52 -20.76 4.48
C ILE A 117 1.36 -19.89 4.98
N LYS A 118 0.37 -20.51 5.66
CA LYS A 118 -0.84 -19.84 6.18
C LYS A 118 -0.58 -18.50 6.90
N LYS A 119 0.53 -18.42 7.68
CA LYS A 119 0.90 -17.25 8.46
C LYS A 119 1.35 -16.05 7.58
N ASN A 120 1.95 -16.33 6.43
CA ASN A 120 2.47 -15.29 5.53
C ASN A 120 1.42 -14.80 4.53
N LYS A 121 0.35 -15.57 4.32
CA LYS A 121 -0.66 -15.27 3.30
C LYS A 121 -1.32 -13.90 3.50
N ILE A 122 -1.72 -13.58 4.73
CA ILE A 122 -2.36 -12.29 5.05
C ILE A 122 -1.35 -11.17 4.90
N PHE A 123 -0.15 -11.32 5.44
CA PHE A 123 0.90 -10.31 5.38
C PHE A 123 1.30 -9.97 3.95
N VAL A 124 1.66 -10.98 3.15
CA VAL A 124 2.03 -10.78 1.74
C VAL A 124 0.86 -10.25 0.92
N GLY A 125 -0.36 -10.78 1.16
CA GLY A 125 -1.56 -10.30 0.49
C GLY A 125 -1.87 -8.83 0.79
N THR A 126 -1.66 -8.39 2.03
CA THR A 126 -1.84 -6.98 2.40
C THR A 126 -0.81 -6.09 1.70
N ILE A 127 0.47 -6.47 1.70
CA ILE A 127 1.52 -5.70 1.02
C ILE A 127 1.24 -5.64 -0.48
N LEU A 128 0.96 -6.77 -1.12
CA LEU A 128 0.65 -6.83 -2.54
C LEU A 128 -0.58 -5.98 -2.89
N GLY A 129 -1.63 -6.07 -2.08
CA GLY A 129 -2.81 -5.23 -2.22
C GLY A 129 -2.48 -3.74 -2.11
N THR A 130 -1.68 -3.33 -1.13
CA THR A 130 -1.26 -1.93 -0.96
C THR A 130 -0.47 -1.43 -2.17
N VAL A 131 0.51 -2.21 -2.63
CA VAL A 131 1.39 -1.84 -3.75
C VAL A 131 0.63 -1.71 -5.07
N ILE A 132 -0.44 -2.47 -5.25
CA ILE A 132 -1.27 -2.40 -6.47
C ILE A 132 -2.36 -1.34 -6.34
N LEU A 133 -3.13 -1.37 -5.24
CA LEU A 133 -4.32 -0.52 -5.10
C LEU A 133 -3.98 0.97 -4.96
N LEU A 134 -2.91 1.33 -4.22
CA LEU A 134 -2.60 2.74 -4.03
C LEU A 134 -2.19 3.46 -5.32
N PRO A 135 -1.27 2.94 -6.16
CA PRO A 135 -0.99 3.54 -7.46
C PRO A 135 -2.23 3.62 -8.35
N LEU A 136 -3.06 2.58 -8.37
CA LEU A 136 -4.31 2.59 -9.12
C LEU A 136 -5.25 3.70 -8.65
N ILE A 137 -5.41 3.88 -7.33
CA ILE A 137 -6.22 4.96 -6.76
C ILE A 137 -5.69 6.31 -7.20
N PHE A 138 -4.38 6.56 -7.14
CA PHE A 138 -3.78 7.82 -7.59
C PHE A 138 -4.02 8.09 -9.08
N ILE A 139 -3.90 7.06 -9.92
CA ILE A 139 -4.20 7.16 -11.35
C ILE A 139 -5.68 7.49 -11.59
N PHE A 140 -6.60 6.76 -10.93
CA PHE A 140 -8.04 6.98 -11.11
C PHE A 140 -8.52 8.33 -10.58
N LEU A 141 -7.99 8.77 -9.45
CA LEU A 141 -8.33 10.09 -8.87
C LEU A 141 -7.60 11.24 -9.56
N LYS A 142 -6.71 10.94 -10.53
CA LYS A 142 -5.86 11.94 -11.20
C LYS A 142 -5.14 12.84 -10.19
N THR A 143 -4.65 12.22 -9.10
CA THR A 143 -3.96 12.93 -8.03
C THR A 143 -2.73 13.61 -8.61
N PRO A 144 -2.53 14.92 -8.40
CA PRO A 144 -1.34 15.62 -8.90
C PRO A 144 -0.09 15.07 -8.20
N LEU A 145 0.78 14.45 -8.98
CA LEU A 145 2.07 13.95 -8.52
C LEU A 145 3.18 14.78 -9.16
N TYR A 146 4.22 15.05 -8.39
CA TYR A 146 5.41 15.77 -8.84
C TYR A 146 6.65 15.18 -8.19
N ASP A 147 7.83 15.60 -8.67
CA ASP A 147 9.11 15.11 -8.16
C ASP A 147 9.24 13.57 -8.19
N GLU A 148 8.88 12.98 -9.34
CA GLU A 148 9.08 11.56 -9.62
C GLU A 148 8.35 10.65 -8.61
N LEU A 149 9.10 9.90 -7.77
CA LEU A 149 8.53 8.98 -6.77
C LEU A 149 8.41 9.58 -5.37
N ARG A 150 8.75 10.85 -5.15
CA ARG A 150 8.82 11.44 -3.82
C ARG A 150 7.54 11.26 -2.99
N GLN A 151 6.38 11.43 -3.62
CA GLN A 151 5.10 11.31 -2.95
C GLN A 151 4.66 9.87 -2.68
N ILE A 152 5.23 8.92 -3.43
CA ILE A 152 4.92 7.49 -3.31
C ILE A 152 6.12 6.67 -2.83
N ILE A 153 7.15 7.32 -2.28
CA ILE A 153 8.39 6.68 -1.82
C ILE A 153 8.14 5.58 -0.78
N PHE A 154 7.06 5.67 -0.01
CA PHE A 154 6.66 4.67 0.97
C PHE A 154 6.32 3.30 0.33
N LEU A 155 6.06 3.25 -0.98
CA LEU A 155 5.87 1.98 -1.69
C LEU A 155 7.20 1.24 -1.93
N VAL A 156 8.31 1.96 -2.00
CA VAL A 156 9.63 1.37 -2.29
C VAL A 156 10.04 0.30 -1.28
N PRO A 157 9.96 0.52 0.05
CA PRO A 157 10.24 -0.53 1.03
C PRO A 157 9.32 -1.76 0.88
N LEU A 158 8.05 -1.56 0.54
CA LEU A 158 7.09 -2.65 0.35
C LEU A 158 7.44 -3.47 -0.90
N LEU A 159 7.86 -2.82 -1.98
CA LEU A 159 8.32 -3.48 -3.21
C LEU A 159 9.61 -4.28 -2.95
N ILE A 160 10.54 -3.74 -2.18
CA ILE A 160 11.75 -4.45 -1.76
C ILE A 160 11.41 -5.70 -0.96
N ILE A 161 10.52 -5.60 0.03
CA ILE A 161 10.08 -6.75 0.84
C ILE A 161 9.45 -7.83 -0.04
N LEU A 162 8.56 -7.47 -0.98
CA LEU A 162 7.96 -8.42 -1.92
C LEU A 162 8.99 -9.11 -2.80
N SER A 163 9.94 -8.34 -3.33
CA SER A 163 11.04 -8.84 -4.13
C SER A 163 11.90 -9.84 -3.35
N LEU A 164 12.29 -9.51 -2.13
CA LEU A 164 13.07 -10.38 -1.26
C LEU A 164 12.35 -11.70 -0.92
N ILE A 165 11.05 -11.62 -0.63
CA ILE A 165 10.23 -12.82 -0.38
C ILE A 165 10.20 -13.72 -1.62
N SER A 166 10.03 -13.14 -2.79
CA SER A 166 10.02 -13.86 -4.07
C SER A 166 11.37 -14.53 -4.34
N LEU A 167 12.46 -13.79 -4.28
CA LEU A 167 13.82 -14.31 -4.48
C LEU A 167 14.15 -15.42 -3.47
N ASN A 168 13.86 -15.20 -2.18
CA ASN A 168 14.12 -16.22 -1.15
C ASN A 168 13.33 -17.51 -1.37
N SER A 169 12.14 -17.42 -1.98
CA SER A 169 11.32 -18.59 -2.28
C SER A 169 11.90 -19.49 -3.39
N LEU A 170 12.73 -18.91 -4.27
CA LEU A 170 13.38 -19.64 -5.37
C LEU A 170 14.68 -20.31 -4.92
N LEU A 171 15.32 -19.77 -3.91
CA LEU A 171 16.61 -20.27 -3.46
C LEU A 171 16.46 -21.66 -2.81
N PRO A 172 17.27 -22.63 -3.19
CA PRO A 172 17.27 -23.92 -2.53
C PRO A 172 17.66 -23.73 -1.05
N LYS A 173 17.06 -24.51 -0.17
CA LYS A 173 17.21 -24.47 1.30
C LYS A 173 18.65 -24.62 1.82
N TYR A 174 19.59 -24.83 0.91
CA TYR A 174 21.01 -25.00 1.17
C TYR A 174 21.74 -23.64 1.09
N ASN A 175 22.21 -23.19 2.24
CA ASN A 175 23.13 -22.04 2.40
C ASN A 175 22.51 -20.62 2.39
N ASN A 176 21.45 -20.45 3.18
CA ASN A 176 20.73 -19.17 3.35
C ASN A 176 21.64 -17.99 3.79
N LYS A 177 22.79 -18.23 4.45
CA LYS A 177 23.66 -17.14 4.94
C LYS A 177 24.39 -16.40 3.83
N ILE A 178 25.00 -17.12 2.88
CA ILE A 178 25.78 -16.51 1.79
C ILE A 178 24.87 -15.72 0.85
N ILE A 179 23.68 -16.24 0.59
CA ILE A 179 22.70 -15.63 -0.31
C ILE A 179 22.07 -14.39 0.32
N SER A 180 21.76 -14.42 1.62
CA SER A 180 21.28 -13.23 2.35
C SER A 180 22.34 -12.11 2.37
N ILE A 181 23.60 -12.45 2.50
CA ILE A 181 24.70 -11.48 2.44
C ILE A 181 24.82 -10.91 1.01
N PHE A 182 24.69 -11.75 -0.03
CA PHE A 182 24.74 -11.30 -1.41
C PHE A 182 23.59 -10.35 -1.77
N ILE A 183 22.40 -10.64 -1.32
CA ILE A 183 21.21 -9.77 -1.49
C ILE A 183 21.39 -8.44 -0.74
N LEU A 184 21.93 -8.46 0.49
CA LEU A 184 22.24 -7.26 1.26
C LEU A 184 23.31 -6.35 0.61
N PHE A 185 24.21 -6.91 -0.20
CA PHE A 185 25.28 -6.16 -0.87
C PHE A 185 24.79 -5.48 -2.16
N PHE A 186 23.65 -5.92 -2.74
CA PHE A 186 23.10 -5.40 -4.00
C PHE A 186 21.81 -4.54 -3.81
N ILE A 187 21.39 -4.31 -2.57
CA ILE A 187 20.34 -3.36 -2.21
C ILE A 187 20.98 -2.07 -1.68
#